data_413182e8cc642a33d7b4eaff00cc55b3
#
_entry.id   413182e8cc642a33d7b4eaff00cc55b3
#
_cell.length_a   1.000
_cell.length_b   1.000
_cell.length_c   1.000
_cell.angle_alpha   90.00
_cell.angle_beta   90.00
_cell.angle_gamma   90.00
#
_symmetry.space_group_name_H-M   'P 1'
#
loop_
_entity.id
_entity.type
_entity.pdbx_description
1 polymer ?
#
loop_
_entity_poly.entity_id
_entity_poly.type
_entity_poly.pdbx_seq_one_letter_code
_entity_poly.pdbx_strand_id
1 'polypeptide(L)'
;PMAATKKALSKHSRAKKLHYREEDIRWDTPEVVAAYRAERLKCKVIADIGCGIGFQSFAFAKTCKKVYAVEIDKEKIALAEKNAQVLGIKNIEFIQGDALSETVLKQLQEVEIVFCDPERLPEESKRSVGTIKPSIPELLKKYGSITENMVIEFPPQITDIPFDCEIEYVSVDGALNRLNLYFGKLGK
;
A
#
# COMPACT_ATOMS: atom_id res chain seq x y z
N PRO A 1 19.21 7.41 15.01
CA PRO A 1 18.11 6.44 14.91
C PRO A 1 17.61 6.14 16.33
N MET A 2 16.33 6.33 16.56
CA MET A 2 15.69 5.89 17.82
C MET A 2 15.83 4.37 17.95
N ALA A 3 15.94 3.87 19.19
CA ALA A 3 15.98 2.43 19.42
C ALA A 3 14.68 1.81 18.89
N ALA A 4 14.80 0.79 18.04
CA ALA A 4 13.62 0.13 17.46
C ALA A 4 12.76 -0.48 18.57
N THR A 5 11.46 -0.15 18.60
CA THR A 5 10.53 -0.70 19.57
C THR A 5 10.28 -2.20 19.35
N LYS A 6 9.83 -2.92 20.39
CA LYS A 6 9.41 -4.33 20.25
C LYS A 6 8.38 -4.51 19.13
N LYS A 7 7.46 -3.56 18.97
CA LYS A 7 6.43 -3.57 17.94
C LYS A 7 7.00 -3.42 16.53
N ALA A 8 7.96 -2.50 16.33
CA ALA A 8 8.62 -2.35 15.04
C ALA A 8 9.43 -3.59 14.66
N LEU A 9 10.14 -4.19 15.61
CA LEU A 9 10.92 -5.42 15.41
C LEU A 9 10.05 -6.64 15.11
N SER A 10 8.84 -6.71 15.67
CA SER A 10 7.90 -7.79 15.36
C SER A 10 7.28 -7.68 13.97
N LYS A 11 7.23 -6.48 13.39
CA LYS A 11 6.69 -6.26 12.05
C LYS A 11 7.76 -6.33 10.96
N HIS A 12 8.98 -5.86 11.23
CA HIS A 12 10.04 -5.71 10.23
C HIS A 12 11.39 -6.17 10.75
N SER A 13 11.95 -7.15 10.09
CA SER A 13 13.27 -7.74 10.42
C SER A 13 14.41 -6.72 10.39
N ARG A 14 14.31 -5.67 9.58
CA ARG A 14 15.30 -4.61 9.40
C ARG A 14 14.96 -3.31 10.13
N ALA A 15 13.96 -3.27 11.02
CA ALA A 15 13.50 -2.07 11.69
C ALA A 15 14.63 -1.25 12.37
N LYS A 16 15.66 -1.92 12.91
CA LYS A 16 16.82 -1.22 13.52
C LYS A 16 17.62 -0.32 12.57
N LYS A 17 17.51 -0.55 11.25
CA LYS A 17 18.24 0.20 10.22
C LYS A 17 17.40 1.28 9.57
N LEU A 18 16.08 1.26 9.79
CA LEU A 18 15.13 2.10 9.08
C LEU A 18 14.75 3.34 9.89
N HIS A 19 14.30 4.36 9.19
CA HIS A 19 13.80 5.61 9.75
C HIS A 19 12.28 5.59 9.75
N TYR A 20 11.67 5.81 10.90
CA TYR A 20 10.22 5.84 11.07
C TYR A 20 9.85 6.59 12.34
N ARG A 21 8.61 7.08 12.41
CA ARG A 21 7.98 7.52 13.64
C ARG A 21 7.18 6.34 14.21
N GLU A 22 6.96 6.30 15.53
CA GLU A 22 6.21 5.19 16.16
C GLU A 22 4.78 5.08 15.64
N GLU A 23 4.16 6.20 15.31
CA GLU A 23 2.83 6.28 14.71
C GLU A 23 2.78 5.62 13.33
N ASP A 24 3.80 5.81 12.49
CA ASP A 24 3.88 5.20 11.16
C ASP A 24 3.92 3.66 11.26
N ILE A 25 4.75 3.13 12.18
CA ILE A 25 4.87 1.67 12.41
C ILE A 25 3.56 1.06 12.93
N ARG A 26 2.76 1.83 13.64
CA ARG A 26 1.50 1.32 14.21
C ARG A 26 0.56 0.78 13.14
N TRP A 27 0.48 1.47 12.01
CA TRP A 27 -0.48 1.19 10.94
C TRP A 27 0.12 0.40 9.77
N ASP A 28 1.43 0.28 9.76
CA ASP A 28 2.17 -0.33 8.68
C ASP A 28 1.92 -1.84 8.53
N THR A 29 2.03 -2.31 7.28
CA THR A 29 1.82 -3.70 6.90
C THR A 29 2.98 -4.57 7.41
N PRO A 30 2.73 -5.69 8.12
CA PRO A 30 3.78 -6.62 8.53
C PRO A 30 4.56 -7.18 7.33
N GLU A 31 5.89 -7.36 7.49
CA GLU A 31 6.79 -7.80 6.42
C GLU A 31 6.33 -9.10 5.74
N VAL A 32 5.78 -10.04 6.50
CA VAL A 32 5.25 -11.31 5.97
C VAL A 32 4.04 -11.11 5.06
N VAL A 33 3.14 -10.19 5.41
CA VAL A 33 1.96 -9.85 4.59
C VAL A 33 2.39 -9.09 3.34
N ALA A 34 3.31 -8.14 3.50
CA ALA A 34 3.85 -7.38 2.37
C ALA A 34 4.58 -8.28 1.36
N ALA A 35 5.34 -9.27 1.84
CA ALA A 35 6.02 -10.24 1.01
C ALA A 35 5.03 -11.16 0.26
N TYR A 36 4.03 -11.70 0.97
CA TYR A 36 2.96 -12.51 0.36
C TYR A 36 2.25 -11.75 -0.77
N ARG A 37 1.87 -10.50 -0.50
CA ARG A 37 1.21 -9.64 -1.48
C ARG A 37 2.10 -9.34 -2.68
N ALA A 38 3.39 -9.08 -2.45
CA ALA A 38 4.35 -8.82 -3.51
C ALA A 38 4.52 -10.01 -4.47
N GLU A 39 4.51 -11.23 -3.95
CA GLU A 39 4.54 -12.43 -4.81
C GLU A 39 3.24 -12.61 -5.60
N ARG A 40 2.07 -12.38 -4.96
CA ARG A 40 0.77 -12.48 -5.63
C ARG A 40 0.60 -11.43 -6.74
N LEU A 41 1.14 -10.23 -6.55
CA LEU A 41 1.02 -9.09 -7.47
C LEU A 41 2.25 -8.88 -8.36
N LYS A 42 3.07 -9.91 -8.51
CA LYS A 42 4.27 -9.84 -9.35
C LYS A 42 3.95 -9.45 -10.79
N CYS A 43 4.56 -8.35 -11.26
CA CYS A 43 4.34 -7.79 -12.59
C CYS A 43 5.56 -6.98 -13.04
N LYS A 44 5.48 -6.31 -14.22
CA LYS A 44 6.56 -5.41 -14.64
C LYS A 44 6.50 -4.09 -13.90
N VAL A 45 5.35 -3.42 -13.89
CA VAL A 45 5.19 -2.10 -13.31
C VAL A 45 3.96 -2.08 -12.39
N ILE A 46 4.17 -1.75 -11.12
CA ILE A 46 3.12 -1.59 -10.13
C ILE A 46 3.10 -0.16 -9.58
N ALA A 47 1.91 0.37 -9.30
CA ALA A 47 1.74 1.61 -8.56
C ALA A 47 1.21 1.30 -7.15
N ASP A 48 1.90 1.79 -6.12
CA ASP A 48 1.55 1.70 -4.72
C ASP A 48 1.02 3.06 -4.25
N ILE A 49 -0.28 3.15 -4.08
CA ILE A 49 -1.02 4.39 -3.80
C ILE A 49 -1.28 4.50 -2.29
N GLY A 50 -0.80 5.60 -1.69
CA GLY A 50 -0.77 5.75 -0.24
C GLY A 50 0.38 4.95 0.38
N CYS A 51 1.56 5.01 -0.22
CA CYS A 51 2.69 4.15 0.15
C CYS A 51 3.23 4.39 1.57
N GLY A 52 2.84 5.47 2.24
CA GLY A 52 3.31 5.82 3.57
C GLY A 52 4.83 5.93 3.61
N ILE A 53 5.48 5.22 4.53
CA ILE A 53 6.95 5.18 4.67
C ILE A 53 7.60 4.07 3.83
N GLY A 54 6.85 3.44 2.91
CA GLY A 54 7.35 2.63 1.81
C GLY A 54 7.46 1.13 2.05
N PHE A 55 7.02 0.58 3.16
CA PHE A 55 7.26 -0.84 3.47
C PHE A 55 6.64 -1.81 2.45
N GLN A 56 5.41 -1.53 1.98
CA GLN A 56 4.80 -2.34 0.93
C GLN A 56 5.54 -2.14 -0.41
N SER A 57 5.89 -0.89 -0.75
CA SER A 57 6.68 -0.59 -1.95
C SER A 57 8.02 -1.33 -1.98
N PHE A 58 8.70 -1.47 -0.83
CA PHE A 58 9.96 -2.22 -0.75
C PHE A 58 9.77 -3.72 -1.00
N ALA A 59 8.63 -4.28 -0.63
CA ALA A 59 8.29 -5.66 -0.96
C ALA A 59 8.02 -5.80 -2.47
N PHE A 60 7.23 -4.91 -3.07
CA PHE A 60 7.00 -4.88 -4.51
C PHE A 60 8.29 -4.72 -5.32
N ALA A 61 9.23 -3.92 -4.85
CA ALA A 61 10.51 -3.73 -5.52
C ALA A 61 11.36 -5.00 -5.65
N LYS A 62 11.09 -6.03 -4.85
CA LYS A 62 11.76 -7.33 -4.95
C LYS A 62 11.19 -8.21 -6.06
N THR A 63 9.93 -8.03 -6.43
CA THR A 63 9.19 -8.89 -7.36
C THR A 63 8.84 -8.21 -8.68
N CYS A 64 8.78 -6.88 -8.69
CA CYS A 64 8.44 -6.07 -9.85
C CYS A 64 9.69 -5.39 -10.44
N LYS A 65 9.67 -5.07 -11.74
CA LYS A 65 10.78 -4.35 -12.39
C LYS A 65 10.82 -2.88 -11.99
N LYS A 66 9.65 -2.26 -11.82
CA LYS A 66 9.47 -0.87 -11.41
C LYS A 66 8.29 -0.72 -10.47
N VAL A 67 8.43 0.15 -9.48
CA VAL A 67 7.39 0.55 -8.55
C VAL A 67 7.23 2.07 -8.62
N TYR A 68 6.01 2.55 -8.78
CA TYR A 68 5.66 3.93 -8.47
C TYR A 68 5.08 3.96 -7.05
N ALA A 69 5.68 4.75 -6.18
CA ALA A 69 5.24 4.92 -4.78
C ALA A 69 4.67 6.32 -4.61
N VAL A 70 3.35 6.42 -4.45
CA VAL A 70 2.62 7.70 -4.37
C VAL A 70 2.21 7.96 -2.93
N GLU A 71 2.53 9.15 -2.42
CA GLU A 71 2.17 9.57 -1.06
C GLU A 71 1.90 11.08 -1.04
N ILE A 72 0.85 11.50 -0.35
CA ILE A 72 0.48 12.91 -0.21
C ILE A 72 1.31 13.61 0.86
N ASP A 73 1.68 12.89 1.93
CA ASP A 73 2.46 13.42 3.05
C ASP A 73 3.95 13.50 2.67
N LYS A 74 4.44 14.74 2.59
CA LYS A 74 5.83 15.05 2.25
C LYS A 74 6.85 14.43 3.22
N GLU A 75 6.52 14.32 4.50
CA GLU A 75 7.43 13.74 5.49
C GLU A 75 7.49 12.22 5.37
N LYS A 76 6.34 11.57 5.16
CA LYS A 76 6.28 10.11 4.93
C LYS A 76 7.08 9.72 3.69
N ILE A 77 6.89 10.42 2.56
CA ILE A 77 7.60 10.07 1.33
C ILE A 77 9.11 10.31 1.44
N ALA A 78 9.54 11.36 2.13
CA ALA A 78 10.97 11.61 2.40
C ALA A 78 11.59 10.50 3.26
N LEU A 79 10.82 9.95 4.22
CA LEU A 79 11.25 8.78 5.00
C LEU A 79 11.33 7.52 4.12
N ALA A 80 10.35 7.32 3.22
CA ALA A 80 10.35 6.20 2.28
C ALA A 80 11.58 6.23 1.35
N GLU A 81 11.90 7.38 0.77
CA GLU A 81 13.11 7.58 -0.06
C GLU A 81 14.39 7.24 0.71
N LYS A 82 14.51 7.77 1.93
CA LYS A 82 15.67 7.52 2.79
C LYS A 82 15.80 6.04 3.15
N ASN A 83 14.69 5.38 3.43
CA ASN A 83 14.66 3.95 3.72
C ASN A 83 15.03 3.11 2.49
N ALA A 84 14.56 3.48 1.30
CA ALA A 84 14.95 2.83 0.04
C ALA A 84 16.47 2.91 -0.18
N GLN A 85 17.08 4.07 0.08
CA GLN A 85 18.54 4.24 0.02
C GLN A 85 19.28 3.32 1.01
N VAL A 86 18.83 3.28 2.27
CA VAL A 86 19.41 2.39 3.31
C VAL A 86 19.31 0.91 2.91
N LEU A 87 18.23 0.54 2.23
CA LEU A 87 17.98 -0.84 1.76
C LEU A 87 18.67 -1.15 0.43
N GLY A 88 19.23 -0.16 -0.27
CA GLY A 88 19.85 -0.30 -1.58
C GLY A 88 18.84 -0.56 -2.71
N ILE A 89 17.57 -0.16 -2.53
CA ILE A 89 16.50 -0.31 -3.51
C ILE A 89 16.58 0.83 -4.52
N LYS A 90 16.58 0.51 -5.82
CA LYS A 90 16.80 1.49 -6.91
C LYS A 90 15.66 1.55 -7.92
N ASN A 91 14.71 0.65 -7.86
CA ASN A 91 13.61 0.50 -8.83
C ASN A 91 12.28 1.05 -8.33
N ILE A 92 12.31 1.98 -7.37
CA ILE A 92 11.15 2.72 -6.91
C ILE A 92 11.28 4.18 -7.37
N GLU A 93 10.24 4.69 -8.02
CA GLU A 93 10.05 6.10 -8.28
C GLU A 93 9.03 6.65 -7.28
N PHE A 94 9.45 7.60 -6.46
CA PHE A 94 8.63 8.23 -5.44
C PHE A 94 7.96 9.47 -6.00
N ILE A 95 6.64 9.59 -5.81
CA ILE A 95 5.82 10.69 -6.31
C ILE A 95 5.06 11.30 -5.13
N GLN A 96 5.44 12.53 -4.76
CA GLN A 96 4.70 13.29 -3.76
C GLN A 96 3.51 13.98 -4.40
N GLY A 97 2.30 13.66 -3.93
CA GLY A 97 1.09 14.30 -4.42
C GLY A 97 -0.20 13.60 -4.07
N ASP A 98 -1.30 14.26 -4.35
CA ASP A 98 -2.64 13.67 -4.26
C ASP A 98 -2.81 12.61 -5.35
N ALA A 99 -3.07 11.38 -4.92
CA ALA A 99 -3.27 10.22 -5.80
C ALA A 99 -4.39 10.42 -6.84
N LEU A 100 -5.40 11.23 -6.52
CA LEU A 100 -6.51 11.52 -7.43
C LEU A 100 -6.25 12.70 -8.37
N SER A 101 -5.10 13.37 -8.27
CA SER A 101 -4.75 14.49 -9.13
C SER A 101 -4.29 14.04 -10.52
N GLU A 102 -4.67 14.82 -11.54
CA GLU A 102 -4.20 14.62 -12.93
C GLU A 102 -2.66 14.68 -13.05
N THR A 103 -2.02 15.47 -12.19
CA THR A 103 -0.57 15.60 -12.16
C THR A 103 0.12 14.32 -11.77
N VAL A 104 -0.43 13.58 -10.80
CA VAL A 104 0.08 12.26 -10.38
C VAL A 104 -0.23 11.22 -11.44
N LEU A 105 -1.49 11.15 -11.91
CA LEU A 105 -1.92 10.16 -12.90
C LEU A 105 -1.07 10.20 -14.19
N LYS A 106 -0.70 11.40 -14.66
CA LYS A 106 0.13 11.58 -15.87
C LYS A 106 1.58 11.09 -15.71
N GLN A 107 2.07 10.92 -14.49
CA GLN A 107 3.41 10.39 -14.23
C GLN A 107 3.45 8.85 -14.25
N LEU A 108 2.29 8.20 -14.11
CA LEU A 108 2.19 6.74 -14.06
C LEU A 108 2.20 6.17 -15.49
N GLN A 109 3.32 5.57 -15.89
CA GLN A 109 3.50 5.00 -17.23
C GLN A 109 3.56 3.47 -17.17
N GLU A 110 2.89 2.81 -18.10
CA GLU A 110 2.93 1.35 -18.27
C GLU A 110 2.53 0.55 -17.02
N VAL A 111 1.71 1.11 -16.13
CA VAL A 111 1.27 0.46 -14.90
C VAL A 111 0.36 -0.72 -15.25
N GLU A 112 0.77 -1.92 -14.82
CA GLU A 112 0.00 -3.16 -15.00
C GLU A 112 -0.96 -3.42 -13.83
N ILE A 113 -0.55 -3.04 -12.61
CA ILE A 113 -1.33 -3.24 -11.38
C ILE A 113 -1.27 -1.97 -10.53
N VAL A 114 -2.41 -1.59 -9.96
CA VAL A 114 -2.52 -0.57 -8.92
C VAL A 114 -2.84 -1.23 -7.60
N PHE A 115 -2.03 -1.01 -6.59
CA PHE A 115 -2.31 -1.34 -5.20
C PHE A 115 -2.61 -0.05 -4.42
N CYS A 116 -3.59 -0.09 -3.55
CA CYS A 116 -3.93 1.03 -2.66
C CYS A 116 -4.22 0.52 -1.25
N ASP A 117 -3.53 1.11 -0.27
CA ASP A 117 -3.85 0.97 1.16
C ASP A 117 -4.40 2.32 1.65
N PRO A 118 -5.74 2.53 1.55
CA PRO A 118 -6.33 3.82 1.85
C PRO A 118 -6.30 4.13 3.35
N GLU A 119 -6.04 5.38 3.69
CA GLU A 119 -6.07 5.85 5.07
C GLU A 119 -7.49 5.86 5.64
N ARG A 120 -7.57 5.65 6.93
CA ARG A 120 -8.79 5.71 7.73
C ARG A 120 -8.79 6.97 8.58
N LEU A 121 -9.94 7.60 8.67
CA LEU A 121 -10.11 8.68 9.62
C LEU A 121 -10.15 8.09 11.06
N PRO A 122 -9.37 8.64 12.00
CA PRO A 122 -9.21 8.08 13.35
C PRO A 122 -10.50 8.03 14.21
N GLU A 123 -11.48 8.88 13.88
CA GLU A 123 -12.64 9.18 14.74
C GLU A 123 -13.91 8.39 14.41
N GLU A 124 -13.83 7.38 13.52
CA GLU A 124 -15.04 6.68 13.08
C GLU A 124 -15.46 5.54 14.01
N SER A 125 -16.66 5.67 14.59
CA SER A 125 -17.30 4.64 15.39
C SER A 125 -17.83 3.45 14.58
N LYS A 126 -18.10 3.65 13.27
CA LYS A 126 -18.50 2.60 12.31
C LYS A 126 -17.62 2.64 11.08
N ARG A 127 -16.98 1.52 10.79
CA ARG A 127 -16.17 1.34 9.58
C ARG A 127 -17.08 1.03 8.41
N SER A 128 -17.05 1.89 7.38
CA SER A 128 -17.79 1.68 6.15
C SER A 128 -16.91 2.01 4.95
N VAL A 129 -17.27 1.47 3.79
CA VAL A 129 -16.58 1.76 2.51
C VAL A 129 -16.64 3.26 2.17
N GLY A 130 -17.71 3.96 2.59
CA GLY A 130 -17.94 5.38 2.27
C GLY A 130 -17.02 6.36 3.00
N THR A 131 -16.32 5.92 4.05
CA THR A 131 -15.49 6.78 4.90
C THR A 131 -13.99 6.66 4.64
N ILE A 132 -13.60 5.78 3.72
CA ILE A 132 -12.21 5.52 3.33
C ILE A 132 -11.71 6.63 2.40
N LYS A 133 -10.45 7.04 2.58
CA LYS A 133 -9.76 8.04 1.74
C LYS A 133 -8.49 7.46 1.10
N PRO A 134 -8.28 7.62 -0.21
CA PRO A 134 -9.20 8.25 -1.19
C PRO A 134 -10.49 7.46 -1.38
N SER A 135 -11.54 8.13 -1.88
CA SER A 135 -12.83 7.50 -2.21
C SER A 135 -12.65 6.35 -3.19
N ILE A 136 -13.14 5.16 -2.83
CA ILE A 136 -12.95 3.96 -3.65
C ILE A 136 -13.62 4.09 -5.04
N PRO A 137 -14.86 4.59 -5.17
CA PRO A 137 -15.45 4.82 -6.49
C PRO A 137 -14.64 5.79 -7.36
N GLU A 138 -14.06 6.85 -6.78
CA GLU A 138 -13.21 7.78 -7.52
C GLU A 138 -11.88 7.13 -7.91
N LEU A 139 -11.27 6.34 -7.02
CA LEU A 139 -10.06 5.59 -7.30
C LEU A 139 -10.30 4.64 -8.48
N LEU A 140 -11.33 3.79 -8.41
CA LEU A 140 -11.69 2.85 -9.47
C LEU A 140 -11.94 3.58 -10.81
N LYS A 141 -12.66 4.71 -10.78
CA LYS A 141 -12.94 5.51 -11.98
C LYS A 141 -11.67 6.10 -12.59
N LYS A 142 -10.81 6.74 -11.80
CA LYS A 142 -9.61 7.42 -12.30
C LYS A 142 -8.54 6.45 -12.75
N TYR A 143 -8.23 5.45 -11.93
CA TYR A 143 -7.21 4.46 -12.26
C TYR A 143 -7.68 3.41 -13.26
N GLY A 144 -8.99 3.21 -13.42
CA GLY A 144 -9.56 2.36 -14.46
C GLY A 144 -9.20 2.79 -15.90
N SER A 145 -8.82 4.06 -16.11
CA SER A 145 -8.25 4.52 -17.37
C SER A 145 -6.79 4.08 -17.60
N ILE A 146 -6.10 3.67 -16.55
CA ILE A 146 -4.71 3.19 -16.58
C ILE A 146 -4.69 1.66 -16.66
N THR A 147 -5.41 0.99 -15.75
CA THR A 147 -5.50 -0.47 -15.70
C THR A 147 -6.78 -0.92 -14.98
N GLU A 148 -7.34 -2.06 -15.41
CA GLU A 148 -8.45 -2.73 -14.71
C GLU A 148 -7.97 -3.48 -13.46
N ASN A 149 -6.68 -3.80 -13.40
CA ASN A 149 -6.10 -4.63 -12.36
C ASN A 149 -5.77 -3.80 -11.12
N MET A 150 -6.68 -3.79 -10.17
CA MET A 150 -6.51 -3.05 -8.92
C MET A 150 -6.66 -3.93 -7.72
N VAL A 151 -5.90 -3.63 -6.67
CA VAL A 151 -6.03 -4.25 -5.35
C VAL A 151 -6.17 -3.16 -4.31
N ILE A 152 -7.21 -3.26 -3.50
CA ILE A 152 -7.47 -2.30 -2.45
C ILE A 152 -7.48 -3.01 -1.11
N GLU A 153 -6.64 -2.55 -0.19
CA GLU A 153 -6.64 -3.05 1.18
C GLU A 153 -7.77 -2.42 1.99
N PHE A 154 -8.43 -3.25 2.78
CA PHE A 154 -9.50 -2.85 3.67
C PHE A 154 -9.27 -3.35 5.10
N PRO A 155 -9.86 -2.68 6.10
CA PRO A 155 -9.98 -3.24 7.42
C PRO A 155 -10.77 -4.55 7.37
N PRO A 156 -10.26 -5.63 7.98
CA PRO A 156 -10.92 -6.93 7.91
C PRO A 156 -12.28 -6.99 8.63
N GLN A 157 -12.66 -5.93 9.34
CA GLN A 157 -13.97 -5.81 10.00
C GLN A 157 -15.08 -5.28 9.08
N ILE A 158 -14.75 -4.80 7.89
CA ILE A 158 -15.74 -4.40 6.90
C ILE A 158 -16.28 -5.66 6.23
N THR A 159 -17.58 -5.89 6.36
CA THR A 159 -18.26 -7.08 5.81
C THR A 159 -19.21 -6.74 4.67
N ASP A 160 -19.66 -5.49 4.57
CA ASP A 160 -20.50 -5.01 3.49
C ASP A 160 -19.61 -4.43 2.38
N ILE A 161 -19.37 -5.24 1.36
CA ILE A 161 -18.51 -4.93 0.20
C ILE A 161 -19.41 -4.82 -1.03
N PRO A 162 -19.79 -3.61 -1.46
CA PRO A 162 -20.73 -3.41 -2.58
C PRO A 162 -20.03 -3.42 -3.96
N PHE A 163 -18.98 -4.22 -4.12
CA PHE A 163 -18.20 -4.31 -5.35
C PHE A 163 -18.20 -5.75 -5.89
N ASP A 164 -18.24 -5.88 -7.20
CA ASP A 164 -17.98 -7.14 -7.89
C ASP A 164 -16.47 -7.35 -7.99
N CYS A 165 -15.93 -8.15 -7.07
CA CYS A 165 -14.48 -8.37 -6.93
C CYS A 165 -14.19 -9.66 -6.15
N GLU A 166 -13.00 -10.21 -6.28
CA GLU A 166 -12.54 -11.27 -5.37
C GLU A 166 -12.21 -10.67 -4.00
N ILE A 167 -12.63 -11.33 -2.94
CA ILE A 167 -12.41 -10.95 -1.55
C ILE A 167 -11.45 -11.94 -0.91
N GLU A 168 -10.32 -11.45 -0.39
CA GLU A 168 -9.35 -12.26 0.32
C GLU A 168 -9.14 -11.77 1.75
N TYR A 169 -9.33 -12.67 2.70
CA TYR A 169 -8.96 -12.45 4.09
C TYR A 169 -7.58 -13.04 4.38
N VAL A 170 -6.66 -12.19 4.83
CA VAL A 170 -5.31 -12.59 5.23
C VAL A 170 -5.22 -12.69 6.74
N SER A 171 -4.76 -13.82 7.25
CA SER A 171 -4.47 -14.02 8.68
C SER A 171 -2.97 -14.21 8.90
N VAL A 172 -2.51 -13.77 10.08
CA VAL A 172 -1.13 -13.99 10.55
C VAL A 172 -1.21 -14.61 11.93
N ASP A 173 -0.55 -15.75 12.10
CA ASP A 173 -0.54 -16.50 13.36
C ASP A 173 -1.95 -16.81 13.92
N GLY A 174 -2.90 -17.11 13.02
CA GLY A 174 -4.29 -17.41 13.37
C GLY A 174 -5.16 -16.18 13.66
N ALA A 175 -4.61 -14.97 13.61
CA ALA A 175 -5.35 -13.73 13.80
C ALA A 175 -5.63 -13.04 12.45
N LEU A 176 -6.87 -12.61 12.25
CA LEU A 176 -7.29 -11.87 11.07
C LEU A 176 -6.52 -10.52 11.00
N ASN A 177 -5.83 -10.29 9.88
CA ASN A 177 -4.91 -9.17 9.74
C ASN A 177 -5.36 -8.15 8.69
N ARG A 178 -5.68 -8.59 7.47
CA ARG A 178 -6.04 -7.74 6.34
C ARG A 178 -7.19 -8.34 5.54
N LEU A 179 -7.87 -7.46 4.82
CA LEU A 179 -8.84 -7.79 3.78
C LEU A 179 -8.34 -7.14 2.48
N ASN A 180 -8.22 -7.89 1.41
CA ASN A 180 -7.86 -7.39 0.09
C ASN A 180 -9.01 -7.60 -0.88
N LEU A 181 -9.31 -6.58 -1.68
CA LEU A 181 -10.27 -6.65 -2.79
C LEU A 181 -9.49 -6.64 -4.10
N TYR A 182 -9.70 -7.64 -4.95
CA TYR A 182 -9.03 -7.78 -6.24
C TYR A 182 -10.00 -7.53 -7.37
N PHE A 183 -9.68 -6.57 -8.23
CA PHE A 183 -10.45 -6.15 -9.40
C PHE A 183 -9.76 -6.56 -10.69
N GLY A 184 -10.52 -6.59 -11.78
CA GLY A 184 -10.02 -6.94 -13.10
C GLY A 184 -9.62 -8.41 -13.19
N LYS A 185 -8.50 -8.67 -13.88
CA LYS A 185 -8.00 -10.05 -14.11
C LYS A 185 -7.24 -10.65 -12.92
N LEU A 186 -7.11 -9.90 -11.82
CA LEU A 186 -6.47 -10.37 -10.59
C LEU A 186 -7.44 -11.19 -9.74
N GLY A 187 -8.74 -10.98 -9.90
CA GLY A 187 -9.80 -11.82 -9.33
C GLY A 187 -9.87 -13.18 -10.05
N LYS A 188 -10.22 -14.21 -9.30
CA LYS A 188 -10.46 -15.57 -9.83
C LYS A 188 -11.92 -15.76 -10.14
#